data_f07a6bdcbfe0941e3b6bb10017ef4210
#
_entry.id   f07a6bdcbfe0941e3b6bb10017ef4210
#
_cell.length_a   1.000
_cell.length_b   1.000
_cell.length_c   1.000
_cell.angle_alpha   90.00
_cell.angle_beta   90.00
_cell.angle_gamma   90.00
#
_symmetry.space_group_name_H-M   'P 1'
#
loop_
_entity.id
_entity.type
_entity.pdbx_description
1 polymer ?
#
loop_
_entity_poly.entity_id
_entity_poly.type
_entity_poly.pdbx_seq_one_letter_code
_entity_poly.pdbx_strand_id
1 'polypeptide(L)'
;FGNEKEVALDVLKWGKENYQTIDFTDMIWLPHVLNCKPLGRIYDWIICDESQDVSVAERELLLRCTKMSTRMLFFGQDIQSIYGFQGADSQSFIELKKLPNTISLPLSISYRCSKNIVRLANRFSPNMEAKEDAVDGEIKYNVPIEEIGDGDMVLCRVNAPLLQLYCELSKLGIPAHICGKDIGTNLIKVIQKTKETELNVSLNKKGVFSKLYNNLFNDIDMTMRKNNISFDMAMDDMNISQSYDTIQALEAISDGCDSVDCLIEKIKALFSDKKVKGVSLSTIHKAKGLEAENVYICCPSLLPAKSAKKAWEL
;
A
#
# COMPACT_ATOMS: atom_id res chain seq x y z
N PHE A 1 -7.54 8.25 24.80
CA PHE A 1 -7.71 6.80 24.47
C PHE A 1 -8.98 6.17 25.06
N GLY A 2 -9.57 6.68 26.14
CA GLY A 2 -10.87 6.19 26.64
C GLY A 2 -12.01 6.42 25.65
N ASN A 3 -12.03 7.60 25.03
CA ASN A 3 -13.12 8.03 24.16
C ASN A 3 -13.09 7.37 22.77
N GLU A 4 -11.93 7.07 22.19
CA GLU A 4 -11.80 6.48 20.85
C GLU A 4 -12.35 5.03 20.79
N LYS A 5 -12.10 4.23 21.84
CA LYS A 5 -12.62 2.87 21.94
C LYS A 5 -14.14 2.87 22.11
N GLU A 6 -14.69 3.77 22.91
CA GLU A 6 -16.13 3.92 23.11
C GLU A 6 -16.82 4.34 21.81
N VAL A 7 -16.26 5.35 21.10
CA VAL A 7 -16.77 5.78 19.81
C VAL A 7 -16.73 4.66 18.78
N ALA A 8 -15.64 3.88 18.72
CA ALA A 8 -15.55 2.74 17.82
C ALA A 8 -16.63 1.67 18.13
N LEU A 9 -16.87 1.37 19.41
CA LEU A 9 -17.92 0.43 19.81
C LEU A 9 -19.33 0.95 19.50
N ASP A 10 -19.57 2.25 19.64
CA ASP A 10 -20.84 2.89 19.29
C ASP A 10 -21.08 2.83 17.78
N VAL A 11 -20.06 3.09 16.96
CA VAL A 11 -20.14 2.96 15.50
C VAL A 11 -20.47 1.53 15.08
N LEU A 12 -19.80 0.54 15.67
CA LEU A 12 -20.09 -0.88 15.41
C LEU A 12 -21.50 -1.27 15.83
N LYS A 13 -21.98 -0.78 16.98
CA LYS A 13 -23.35 -1.01 17.43
C LYS A 13 -24.36 -0.37 16.48
N TRP A 14 -24.10 0.87 16.09
CA TRP A 14 -24.96 1.57 15.14
C TRP A 14 -25.01 0.87 13.77
N GLY A 15 -23.88 0.43 13.22
CA GLY A 15 -23.80 -0.31 11.97
C GLY A 15 -24.60 -1.63 12.02
N LYS A 16 -24.56 -2.33 13.16
CA LYS A 16 -25.36 -3.54 13.36
C LYS A 16 -26.87 -3.30 13.32
N GLU A 17 -27.32 -2.13 13.75
CA GLU A 17 -28.74 -1.74 13.79
C GLU A 17 -29.18 -1.07 12.47
N ASN A 18 -28.27 -0.51 11.68
CA ASN A 18 -28.54 0.31 10.48
C ASN A 18 -27.91 -0.27 9.21
N TYR A 19 -28.08 -1.55 8.95
CA TYR A 19 -27.49 -2.29 7.84
C TYR A 19 -28.16 -2.07 6.45
N GLN A 20 -29.02 -1.06 6.31
CA GLN A 20 -29.60 -0.68 5.01
C GLN A 20 -28.58 0.01 4.10
N THR A 21 -27.55 0.61 4.68
CA THR A 21 -26.40 1.17 3.98
C THR A 21 -25.15 0.51 4.54
N ILE A 22 -24.39 -0.16 3.69
CA ILE A 22 -23.19 -0.90 4.08
C ILE A 22 -21.98 -0.41 3.29
N ASP A 23 -20.82 -0.44 3.92
CA ASP A 23 -19.53 -0.25 3.28
C ASP A 23 -18.80 -1.60 3.06
N PHE A 24 -17.58 -1.55 2.51
CA PHE A 24 -16.79 -2.75 2.28
C PHE A 24 -16.40 -3.49 3.56
N THR A 25 -16.20 -2.78 4.66
CA THR A 25 -15.90 -3.38 5.97
C THR A 25 -17.12 -4.11 6.51
N ASP A 26 -18.30 -3.52 6.36
CA ASP A 26 -19.56 -4.14 6.74
C ASP A 26 -19.83 -5.43 5.97
N MET A 27 -19.45 -5.51 4.70
CA MET A 27 -19.60 -6.73 3.89
C MET A 27 -18.86 -7.92 4.50
N ILE A 28 -17.76 -7.68 5.21
CA ILE A 28 -16.99 -8.72 5.88
C ILE A 28 -17.47 -8.91 7.31
N TRP A 29 -17.69 -7.82 8.05
CA TRP A 29 -17.99 -7.85 9.48
C TRP A 29 -19.43 -8.24 9.82
N LEU A 30 -20.43 -7.65 9.14
CA LEU A 30 -21.85 -7.90 9.43
C LEU A 30 -22.26 -9.36 9.29
N PRO A 31 -21.80 -10.15 8.31
CA PRO A 31 -22.12 -11.58 8.24
C PRO A 31 -21.72 -12.37 9.48
N HIS A 32 -20.63 -11.98 10.15
CA HIS A 32 -20.22 -12.60 11.40
C HIS A 32 -21.14 -12.21 12.56
N VAL A 33 -21.37 -10.88 12.72
CA VAL A 33 -22.13 -10.34 13.85
C VAL A 33 -23.60 -10.71 13.80
N LEU A 34 -24.18 -10.73 12.58
CA LEU A 34 -25.57 -11.12 12.37
C LEU A 34 -25.74 -12.63 12.20
N ASN A 35 -24.66 -13.40 12.30
CA ASN A 35 -24.63 -14.83 12.07
C ASN A 35 -25.34 -15.24 10.77
N CYS A 36 -25.06 -14.49 9.70
CA CYS A 36 -25.65 -14.74 8.40
C CYS A 36 -25.26 -16.12 7.89
N LYS A 37 -26.25 -16.86 7.40
CA LYS A 37 -26.02 -18.11 6.70
C LYS A 37 -25.92 -17.83 5.21
N PRO A 38 -25.06 -18.56 4.46
CA PRO A 38 -25.05 -18.45 3.00
C PRO A 38 -26.46 -18.68 2.43
N LEU A 39 -26.94 -17.79 1.59
CA LEU A 39 -28.28 -17.85 0.98
C LEU A 39 -28.38 -19.04 0.01
N GLY A 40 -28.38 -20.27 0.52
CA GLY A 40 -28.57 -21.50 -0.25
C GLY A 40 -27.46 -21.80 -1.28
N ARG A 41 -26.45 -20.98 -1.39
CA ARG A 41 -25.33 -21.18 -2.33
C ARG A 41 -24.11 -21.69 -1.56
N ILE A 42 -24.02 -22.99 -1.44
CA ILE A 42 -22.82 -23.68 -1.00
C ILE A 42 -22.11 -24.13 -2.27
N TYR A 43 -20.87 -23.73 -2.42
CA TYR A 43 -20.11 -23.93 -3.65
C TYR A 43 -19.50 -25.33 -3.70
N ASP A 44 -19.41 -25.90 -4.90
CA ASP A 44 -18.66 -27.15 -5.13
C ASP A 44 -17.15 -26.89 -5.17
N TRP A 45 -16.75 -25.69 -5.60
CA TRP A 45 -15.38 -25.23 -5.66
C TRP A 45 -15.26 -23.83 -5.07
N ILE A 46 -14.21 -23.63 -4.28
CA ILE A 46 -13.76 -22.32 -3.82
C ILE A 46 -12.32 -22.16 -4.29
N ILE A 47 -12.06 -21.11 -5.05
CA ILE A 47 -10.73 -20.76 -5.53
C ILE A 47 -10.39 -19.39 -4.96
N CYS A 48 -9.31 -19.30 -4.21
CA CYS A 48 -8.84 -18.07 -3.60
C CYS A 48 -7.40 -17.81 -4.02
N ASP A 49 -7.20 -16.73 -4.76
CA ASP A 49 -5.89 -16.23 -5.12
C ASP A 49 -5.40 -15.25 -4.05
N GLU A 50 -4.06 -15.03 -3.99
CA GLU A 50 -3.42 -14.15 -3.00
C GLU A 50 -3.85 -14.45 -1.55
N SER A 51 -3.98 -15.73 -1.22
CA SER A 51 -4.57 -16.18 0.05
C SER A 51 -3.78 -15.74 1.30
N GLN A 52 -2.53 -15.27 1.16
CA GLN A 52 -1.75 -14.70 2.25
C GLN A 52 -2.27 -13.32 2.71
N ASP A 53 -3.09 -12.65 1.89
CA ASP A 53 -3.66 -11.33 2.21
C ASP A 53 -5.05 -11.42 2.84
N VAL A 54 -5.60 -12.62 2.98
CA VAL A 54 -6.94 -12.86 3.54
C VAL A 54 -6.91 -12.62 5.06
N SER A 55 -7.82 -11.80 5.56
CA SER A 55 -8.03 -11.60 6.99
C SER A 55 -8.67 -12.84 7.66
N VAL A 56 -8.61 -12.92 8.98
CA VAL A 56 -9.28 -13.97 9.74
C VAL A 56 -10.78 -14.02 9.44
N ALA A 57 -11.43 -12.85 9.37
CA ALA A 57 -12.86 -12.75 9.10
C ALA A 57 -13.22 -13.25 7.69
N GLU A 58 -12.46 -12.88 6.67
CA GLU A 58 -12.66 -13.34 5.31
C GLU A 58 -12.43 -14.85 5.18
N ARG A 59 -11.37 -15.38 5.82
CA ARG A 59 -11.12 -16.82 5.86
C ARG A 59 -12.30 -17.59 6.44
N GLU A 60 -12.86 -17.12 7.55
CA GLU A 60 -14.04 -17.75 8.14
C GLU A 60 -15.29 -17.67 7.24
N LEU A 61 -15.48 -16.55 6.53
CA LEU A 61 -16.58 -16.43 5.57
C LEU A 61 -16.43 -17.43 4.42
N LEU A 62 -15.23 -17.58 3.87
CA LEU A 62 -14.95 -18.58 2.84
C LEU A 62 -15.30 -19.98 3.33
N LEU A 63 -14.90 -20.35 4.55
CA LEU A 63 -15.17 -21.66 5.12
C LEU A 63 -16.67 -21.89 5.40
N ARG A 64 -17.43 -20.85 5.73
CA ARG A 64 -18.90 -20.95 5.89
C ARG A 64 -19.62 -21.23 4.57
N CYS A 65 -19.01 -20.89 3.42
CA CYS A 65 -19.57 -21.18 2.10
C CYS A 65 -19.29 -22.61 1.61
N THR A 66 -18.80 -23.50 2.46
CA THR A 66 -18.44 -24.88 2.13
C THR A 66 -19.48 -25.90 2.56
N LYS A 67 -19.50 -27.02 1.86
CA LYS A 67 -20.12 -28.31 2.27
C LYS A 67 -19.04 -29.39 2.34
N MET A 68 -19.34 -30.55 2.87
CA MET A 68 -18.37 -31.65 3.02
C MET A 68 -17.70 -32.08 1.68
N SER A 69 -18.38 -31.88 0.56
CA SER A 69 -17.85 -32.21 -0.77
C SER A 69 -17.17 -31.01 -1.48
N THR A 70 -17.12 -29.83 -0.88
CA THR A 70 -16.48 -28.67 -1.47
C THR A 70 -14.98 -28.89 -1.61
N ARG A 71 -14.47 -28.63 -2.79
CA ARG A 71 -13.04 -28.60 -3.08
C ARG A 71 -12.52 -27.16 -3.00
N MET A 72 -11.38 -27.00 -2.36
CA MET A 72 -10.79 -25.67 -2.17
C MET A 72 -9.38 -25.62 -2.78
N LEU A 73 -9.10 -24.55 -3.50
CA LEU A 73 -7.78 -24.23 -4.03
C LEU A 73 -7.37 -22.86 -3.50
N PHE A 74 -6.24 -22.82 -2.81
CA PHE A 74 -5.67 -21.60 -2.27
C PHE A 74 -4.30 -21.37 -2.91
N PHE A 75 -4.13 -20.23 -3.54
CA PHE A 75 -2.86 -19.79 -4.11
C PHE A 75 -2.31 -18.66 -3.26
N GLY A 76 -1.01 -18.70 -3.00
CA GLY A 76 -0.38 -17.64 -2.20
C GLY A 76 1.07 -17.95 -1.83
N GLN A 77 1.72 -16.96 -1.26
CA GLN A 77 3.10 -17.06 -0.77
C GLN A 77 3.23 -16.31 0.55
N ASP A 78 3.61 -17.00 1.62
CA ASP A 78 3.65 -16.48 2.99
C ASP A 78 4.44 -15.16 3.10
N ILE A 79 5.58 -15.05 2.41
CA ILE A 79 6.45 -13.88 2.46
C ILE A 79 5.92 -12.65 1.69
N GLN A 80 4.87 -12.81 0.89
CA GLN A 80 4.25 -11.71 0.13
C GLN A 80 3.04 -11.07 0.86
N SER A 81 2.82 -11.40 2.13
CA SER A 81 1.78 -10.78 2.95
C SER A 81 2.23 -9.39 3.41
N ILE A 82 2.01 -8.37 2.59
CA ILE A 82 2.41 -6.98 2.85
C ILE A 82 1.25 -6.07 3.32
N TYR A 83 0.03 -6.59 3.39
CA TYR A 83 -1.18 -5.84 3.77
C TYR A 83 -1.61 -6.03 5.23
N GLY A 84 -0.67 -6.39 6.11
CA GLY A 84 -0.95 -6.55 7.54
C GLY A 84 -1.57 -5.31 8.19
N PHE A 85 -1.24 -4.11 7.71
CA PHE A 85 -1.83 -2.83 8.16
C PHE A 85 -3.31 -2.67 7.76
N GLN A 86 -3.81 -3.44 6.79
CA GLN A 86 -5.23 -3.48 6.37
C GLN A 86 -5.99 -4.64 7.02
N GLY A 87 -5.39 -5.33 7.99
CA GLY A 87 -6.02 -6.45 8.69
C GLY A 87 -5.74 -7.81 8.07
N ALA A 88 -4.89 -7.91 7.04
CA ALA A 88 -4.42 -9.19 6.55
C ALA A 88 -3.71 -9.95 7.68
N ASP A 89 -4.07 -11.22 7.84
CA ASP A 89 -3.46 -12.10 8.83
C ASP A 89 -2.28 -12.84 8.20
N SER A 90 -1.06 -12.45 8.58
CA SER A 90 0.16 -13.10 8.10
C SER A 90 0.22 -14.62 8.37
N GLN A 91 -0.66 -15.12 9.22
CA GLN A 91 -0.80 -16.56 9.50
C GLN A 91 -1.91 -17.22 8.67
N SER A 92 -2.75 -16.44 7.96
CA SER A 92 -3.90 -16.96 7.23
C SER A 92 -3.55 -18.10 6.29
N PHE A 93 -2.50 -17.93 5.49
CA PHE A 93 -2.09 -18.97 4.54
C PHE A 93 -1.53 -20.22 5.27
N ILE A 94 -0.84 -20.03 6.39
CA ILE A 94 -0.34 -21.12 7.23
C ILE A 94 -1.52 -21.89 7.87
N GLU A 95 -2.55 -21.18 8.33
CA GLU A 95 -3.75 -21.80 8.91
C GLU A 95 -4.55 -22.57 7.84
N LEU A 96 -4.63 -22.05 6.61
CA LEU A 96 -5.24 -22.78 5.49
C LEU A 96 -4.51 -24.09 5.18
N LYS A 97 -3.17 -24.13 5.27
CA LYS A 97 -2.38 -25.35 5.11
C LYS A 97 -2.66 -26.42 6.18
N LYS A 98 -3.19 -26.03 7.35
CA LYS A 98 -3.53 -26.96 8.45
C LYS A 98 -4.93 -27.54 8.34
N LEU A 99 -5.75 -27.11 7.38
CA LEU A 99 -7.09 -27.67 7.19
C LEU A 99 -7.02 -29.17 6.90
N PRO A 100 -8.00 -29.98 7.38
CA PRO A 100 -8.01 -31.41 7.15
C PRO A 100 -7.95 -31.77 5.66
N ASN A 101 -7.17 -32.80 5.33
CA ASN A 101 -6.98 -33.29 3.97
C ASN A 101 -6.36 -32.27 2.98
N THR A 102 -5.67 -31.25 3.48
CA THR A 102 -4.97 -30.28 2.63
C THR A 102 -3.65 -30.87 2.11
N ILE A 103 -3.42 -30.70 0.82
CA ILE A 103 -2.18 -31.05 0.15
C ILE A 103 -1.52 -29.78 -0.32
N SER A 104 -0.26 -29.56 0.06
CA SER A 104 0.55 -28.41 -0.36
C SER A 104 1.36 -28.80 -1.59
N LEU A 105 1.18 -28.08 -2.68
CA LEU A 105 1.91 -28.29 -3.94
C LEU A 105 2.74 -27.02 -4.22
N PRO A 106 4.08 -27.13 -4.28
CA PRO A 106 4.91 -25.98 -4.60
C PRO A 106 4.82 -25.62 -6.09
N LEU A 107 4.75 -24.32 -6.39
CA LEU A 107 4.94 -23.76 -7.72
C LEU A 107 6.29 -23.03 -7.72
N SER A 108 7.37 -23.75 -7.93
CA SER A 108 8.75 -23.24 -7.83
C SER A 108 9.23 -22.53 -9.08
N ILE A 109 8.69 -22.84 -10.26
CA ILE A 109 9.18 -22.33 -11.53
C ILE A 109 8.52 -20.98 -11.86
N SER A 110 9.34 -19.94 -11.97
CA SER A 110 8.93 -18.63 -12.46
C SER A 110 8.99 -18.56 -13.98
N TYR A 111 7.87 -18.29 -14.61
CA TYR A 111 7.76 -18.03 -16.05
C TYR A 111 7.85 -16.55 -16.40
N ARG A 112 7.84 -15.68 -15.38
CA ARG A 112 7.86 -14.22 -15.50
C ARG A 112 9.28 -13.66 -15.46
N CYS A 113 10.07 -14.10 -14.49
CA CYS A 113 11.32 -13.45 -14.15
C CYS A 113 12.52 -14.09 -14.86
N SER A 114 13.49 -13.26 -15.23
CA SER A 114 14.79 -13.69 -15.74
C SER A 114 15.61 -14.43 -14.67
N LYS A 115 16.62 -15.19 -15.10
CA LYS A 115 17.45 -16.02 -14.21
C LYS A 115 18.13 -15.21 -13.10
N ASN A 116 18.66 -14.02 -13.44
CA ASN A 116 19.34 -13.17 -12.45
C ASN A 116 18.38 -12.59 -11.42
N ILE A 117 17.14 -12.24 -11.84
CA ILE A 117 16.10 -11.76 -10.91
C ILE A 117 15.68 -12.89 -9.97
N VAL A 118 15.46 -14.10 -10.48
CA VAL A 118 15.15 -15.26 -9.64
C VAL A 118 16.28 -15.56 -8.66
N ARG A 119 17.56 -15.48 -9.10
CA ARG A 119 18.72 -15.64 -8.21
C ARG A 119 18.75 -14.58 -7.10
N LEU A 120 18.39 -13.33 -7.40
CA LEU A 120 18.27 -12.28 -6.39
C LEU A 120 17.12 -12.58 -5.43
N ALA A 121 15.95 -12.95 -5.95
CA ALA A 121 14.76 -13.24 -5.15
C ALA A 121 14.96 -14.43 -4.21
N ASN A 122 15.77 -15.40 -4.58
CA ASN A 122 16.11 -16.57 -3.76
C ASN A 122 16.84 -16.22 -2.45
N ARG A 123 17.37 -15.01 -2.31
CA ARG A 123 17.91 -14.52 -1.02
C ARG A 123 16.81 -14.34 0.04
N PHE A 124 15.59 -14.10 -0.41
CA PHE A 124 14.41 -13.84 0.45
C PHE A 124 13.41 -15.01 0.40
N SER A 125 13.26 -15.64 -0.75
CA SER A 125 12.35 -16.75 -1.00
C SER A 125 13.10 -17.91 -1.63
N PRO A 126 13.71 -18.78 -0.82
CA PRO A 126 14.45 -19.93 -1.33
C PRO A 126 13.53 -20.89 -2.08
N ASN A 127 14.12 -21.68 -3.00
CA ASN A 127 13.46 -22.68 -3.84
C ASN A 127 12.66 -22.13 -5.03
N MET A 128 12.90 -20.90 -5.46
CA MET A 128 12.44 -20.43 -6.76
C MET A 128 13.42 -20.85 -7.87
N GLU A 129 12.87 -21.25 -8.99
CA GLU A 129 13.62 -21.62 -10.19
C GLU A 129 13.14 -20.75 -11.36
N ALA A 130 14.06 -20.30 -12.20
CA ALA A 130 13.68 -19.70 -13.46
C ALA A 130 13.35 -20.79 -14.47
N LYS A 131 12.42 -20.50 -15.40
CA LYS A 131 12.19 -21.37 -16.55
C LYS A 131 13.52 -21.67 -17.24
N GLU A 132 13.71 -22.88 -17.75
CA GLU A 132 14.98 -23.36 -18.35
C GLU A 132 15.50 -22.43 -19.45
N ASP A 133 14.62 -21.99 -20.36
CA ASP A 133 14.91 -21.10 -21.47
C ASP A 133 14.73 -19.60 -21.13
N ALA A 134 14.60 -19.25 -19.85
CA ALA A 134 14.53 -17.85 -19.44
C ALA A 134 15.84 -17.13 -19.77
N VAL A 135 15.74 -15.88 -20.19
CA VAL A 135 16.90 -14.98 -20.39
C VAL A 135 17.66 -14.75 -19.08
N ASP A 136 18.93 -14.42 -19.17
CA ASP A 136 19.71 -14.15 -17.95
C ASP A 136 19.21 -12.90 -17.23
N GLY A 137 18.81 -11.86 -17.97
CA GLY A 137 18.41 -10.57 -17.43
C GLY A 137 19.59 -9.80 -16.84
N GLU A 138 19.38 -8.57 -16.48
CA GLU A 138 20.40 -7.70 -15.96
C GLU A 138 19.97 -7.03 -14.66
N ILE A 139 20.90 -6.85 -13.72
CA ILE A 139 20.71 -6.09 -12.48
C ILE A 139 21.76 -4.98 -12.49
N LYS A 140 21.29 -3.74 -12.59
CA LYS A 140 22.13 -2.54 -12.61
C LYS A 140 21.96 -1.75 -11.31
N TYR A 141 22.97 -0.98 -10.97
CA TYR A 141 22.96 -0.06 -9.84
C TYR A 141 23.30 1.36 -10.34
N ASN A 142 22.75 2.38 -9.68
CA ASN A 142 22.99 3.78 -9.99
C ASN A 142 22.70 4.13 -11.46
N VAL A 143 21.56 3.66 -11.96
CA VAL A 143 21.12 3.92 -13.33
C VAL A 143 20.74 5.39 -13.46
N PRO A 144 21.27 6.12 -14.48
CA PRO A 144 20.87 7.49 -14.76
C PRO A 144 19.39 7.61 -15.11
N ILE A 145 18.77 8.74 -14.73
CA ILE A 145 17.35 8.99 -14.97
C ILE A 145 17.00 9.01 -16.47
N GLU A 146 17.95 9.36 -17.32
CA GLU A 146 17.82 9.43 -18.77
C GLU A 146 17.67 8.06 -19.43
N GLU A 147 18.02 6.98 -18.74
CA GLU A 147 17.81 5.60 -19.21
C GLU A 147 16.38 5.10 -18.96
N ILE A 148 15.60 5.82 -18.16
CA ILE A 148 14.21 5.44 -17.85
C ILE A 148 13.31 5.88 -19.00
N GLY A 149 12.51 4.99 -19.56
CA GLY A 149 11.73 5.22 -20.78
C GLY A 149 10.29 4.68 -20.74
N ASP A 150 9.64 4.77 -21.89
CA ASP A 150 8.25 4.33 -22.08
C ASP A 150 8.11 2.84 -21.78
N GLY A 151 7.12 2.48 -20.94
CA GLY A 151 6.84 1.13 -20.51
C GLY A 151 7.59 0.68 -19.26
N ASP A 152 8.56 1.45 -18.78
CA ASP A 152 9.29 1.17 -17.56
C ASP A 152 8.45 1.44 -16.31
N MET A 153 8.81 0.76 -15.22
CA MET A 153 8.19 0.93 -13.91
C MET A 153 9.23 1.38 -12.88
N VAL A 154 8.92 2.46 -12.17
CA VAL A 154 9.73 2.92 -11.03
C VAL A 154 8.97 2.76 -9.74
N LEU A 155 9.59 2.07 -8.80
CA LEU A 155 9.03 1.74 -7.50
C LEU A 155 9.75 2.49 -6.38
N CYS A 156 8.98 2.98 -5.42
CA CYS A 156 9.50 3.53 -4.18
C CYS A 156 8.68 3.04 -2.97
N ARG A 157 9.26 3.10 -1.79
CA ARG A 157 8.54 2.77 -0.54
C ARG A 157 7.45 3.79 -0.22
N VAL A 158 7.69 5.07 -0.52
CA VAL A 158 6.85 6.23 -0.17
C VAL A 158 6.55 7.07 -1.42
N ASN A 159 5.61 8.03 -1.31
CA ASN A 159 5.11 8.78 -2.45
C ASN A 159 5.98 10.00 -2.81
N ALA A 160 6.57 10.67 -1.82
CA ALA A 160 7.28 11.93 -2.05
C ALA A 160 8.42 11.81 -3.08
N PRO A 161 9.33 10.81 -3.03
CA PRO A 161 10.35 10.65 -4.06
C PRO A 161 9.80 10.37 -5.46
N LEU A 162 8.65 9.67 -5.56
CA LEU A 162 8.01 9.41 -6.85
C LEU A 162 7.48 10.70 -7.47
N LEU A 163 6.97 11.63 -6.66
CA LEU A 163 6.50 12.93 -7.13
C LEU A 163 7.66 13.83 -7.56
N GLN A 164 8.78 13.81 -6.83
CA GLN A 164 10.00 14.50 -7.22
C GLN A 164 10.52 13.97 -8.56
N LEU A 165 10.62 12.64 -8.69
CA LEU A 165 11.02 11.98 -9.92
C LEU A 165 10.09 12.29 -11.09
N TYR A 166 8.77 12.35 -10.85
CA TYR A 166 7.80 12.76 -11.86
C TYR A 166 8.13 14.16 -12.40
N CYS A 167 8.43 15.12 -11.52
CA CYS A 167 8.80 16.48 -11.93
C CYS A 167 10.11 16.49 -12.74
N GLU A 168 11.09 15.68 -12.36
CA GLU A 168 12.37 15.55 -13.08
C GLU A 168 12.18 14.94 -14.47
N LEU A 169 11.45 13.82 -14.58
CA LEU A 169 11.11 13.20 -15.87
C LEU A 169 10.34 14.17 -16.78
N SER A 170 9.42 14.92 -16.21
CA SER A 170 8.65 15.94 -16.94
C SER A 170 9.56 17.06 -17.49
N LYS A 171 10.56 17.52 -16.72
CA LYS A 171 11.56 18.51 -17.19
C LYS A 171 12.42 17.95 -18.32
N LEU A 172 12.69 16.66 -18.33
CA LEU A 172 13.41 15.95 -19.40
C LEU A 172 12.53 15.62 -20.61
N GLY A 173 11.22 15.93 -20.54
CA GLY A 173 10.27 15.61 -21.60
C GLY A 173 9.91 14.11 -21.67
N ILE A 174 10.22 13.34 -20.64
CA ILE A 174 9.90 11.91 -20.56
C ILE A 174 8.49 11.78 -19.98
N PRO A 175 7.51 11.22 -20.74
CA PRO A 175 6.16 11.03 -20.23
C PRO A 175 6.14 10.06 -19.06
N ALA A 176 5.48 10.42 -17.97
CA ALA A 176 5.32 9.58 -16.80
C ALA A 176 3.93 9.73 -16.18
N HIS A 177 3.48 8.74 -15.44
CA HIS A 177 2.24 8.80 -14.68
C HIS A 177 2.40 8.14 -13.31
N ILE A 178 1.68 8.65 -12.32
CA ILE A 178 1.70 8.11 -10.96
C ILE A 178 0.50 7.19 -10.77
N CYS A 179 0.76 5.94 -10.38
CA CYS A 179 -0.28 4.97 -10.11
C CYS A 179 -0.95 5.25 -8.77
N GLY A 180 -2.27 5.54 -8.77
CA GLY A 180 -3.07 5.66 -7.56
C GLY A 180 -3.90 6.93 -7.45
N LYS A 181 -5.13 6.93 -7.98
CA LYS A 181 -6.11 8.02 -7.86
C LYS A 181 -6.44 8.41 -6.43
N ASP A 182 -6.50 7.43 -5.56
CA ASP A 182 -6.75 7.59 -4.13
C ASP A 182 -5.68 8.48 -3.47
N ILE A 183 -4.45 8.49 -3.97
CA ILE A 183 -3.38 9.37 -3.47
C ILE A 183 -3.77 10.82 -3.72
N GLY A 184 -4.11 11.19 -4.95
CA GLY A 184 -4.53 12.55 -5.29
C GLY A 184 -5.74 13.01 -4.48
N THR A 185 -6.74 12.14 -4.36
CA THR A 185 -7.94 12.42 -3.56
C THR A 185 -7.60 12.64 -2.08
N ASN A 186 -6.69 11.83 -1.53
CA ASN A 186 -6.27 11.95 -0.14
C ASN A 186 -5.44 13.22 0.10
N LEU A 187 -4.52 13.57 -0.82
CA LEU A 187 -3.77 14.83 -0.76
C LEU A 187 -4.71 16.04 -0.74
N ILE A 188 -5.73 16.07 -1.61
CA ILE A 188 -6.73 17.14 -1.66
C ILE A 188 -7.51 17.20 -0.34
N LYS A 189 -7.95 16.06 0.21
CA LYS A 189 -8.63 16.02 1.52
C LYS A 189 -7.76 16.56 2.65
N VAL A 190 -6.46 16.27 2.65
CA VAL A 190 -5.52 16.80 3.64
C VAL A 190 -5.44 18.31 3.54
N ILE A 191 -5.32 18.89 2.34
CA ILE A 191 -5.33 20.33 2.10
C ILE A 191 -6.64 20.95 2.64
N GLN A 192 -7.78 20.40 2.23
CA GLN A 192 -9.12 20.91 2.60
C GLN A 192 -9.37 20.88 4.12
N LYS A 193 -8.84 19.85 4.82
CA LYS A 193 -8.94 19.78 6.30
C LYS A 193 -8.22 20.92 7.01
N THR A 194 -7.21 21.54 6.41
CA THR A 194 -6.53 22.68 7.00
C THR A 194 -7.42 23.91 7.08
N LYS A 195 -8.38 24.06 6.15
CA LYS A 195 -9.25 25.24 5.97
C LYS A 195 -8.46 26.52 5.68
N GLU A 196 -7.22 26.40 5.22
CA GLU A 196 -6.36 27.52 4.87
C GLU A 196 -6.47 27.83 3.37
N THR A 197 -6.30 29.10 3.01
CA THR A 197 -6.38 29.60 1.63
C THR A 197 -5.02 29.94 1.03
N GLU A 198 -3.99 30.01 1.87
CA GLU A 198 -2.61 30.32 1.47
C GLU A 198 -1.69 29.10 1.64
N LEU A 199 -0.63 29.04 0.86
CA LEU A 199 0.34 27.91 0.88
C LEU A 199 1.45 28.07 1.94
N ASN A 200 1.58 29.19 2.62
CA ASN A 200 2.71 29.54 3.48
C ASN A 200 3.38 28.37 4.21
N VAL A 201 4.69 28.26 4.10
CA VAL A 201 5.55 27.28 4.79
C VAL A 201 5.99 27.79 6.16
N SER A 202 6.01 29.11 6.38
CA SER A 202 6.44 29.70 7.65
C SER A 202 5.50 29.35 8.78
N LEU A 203 6.01 28.68 9.82
CA LEU A 203 5.25 28.24 11.01
C LEU A 203 4.52 29.38 11.74
N ASN A 204 4.98 30.62 11.56
CA ASN A 204 4.41 31.80 12.18
C ASN A 204 3.35 32.51 11.32
N LYS A 205 3.03 32.00 10.12
CA LYS A 205 2.03 32.54 9.22
C LYS A 205 0.89 31.53 9.03
N LYS A 206 -0.31 32.04 8.74
CA LYS A 206 -1.42 31.18 8.35
C LYS A 206 -1.16 30.59 6.96
N GLY A 207 -1.42 29.30 6.78
CA GLY A 207 -1.27 28.61 5.52
C GLY A 207 -1.29 27.11 5.65
N VAL A 208 -1.51 26.42 4.55
CA VAL A 208 -1.63 24.95 4.48
C VAL A 208 -0.40 24.28 5.08
N PHE A 209 0.78 24.59 4.58
CA PHE A 209 2.01 23.93 5.05
C PHE A 209 2.33 24.29 6.50
N SER A 210 2.17 25.56 6.90
CA SER A 210 2.34 25.97 8.28
C SER A 210 1.47 25.13 9.22
N LYS A 211 0.21 24.92 8.88
CA LYS A 211 -0.71 24.13 9.69
C LYS A 211 -0.36 22.65 9.70
N LEU A 212 0.02 22.09 8.56
CA LEU A 212 0.43 20.69 8.47
C LEU A 212 1.68 20.41 9.31
N TYR A 213 2.70 21.26 9.22
CA TYR A 213 3.91 21.12 10.04
C TYR A 213 3.64 21.31 11.54
N ASN A 214 2.80 22.28 11.92
CA ASN A 214 2.42 22.46 13.32
C ASN A 214 1.69 21.22 13.87
N ASN A 215 0.80 20.62 13.09
CA ASN A 215 0.14 19.37 13.48
C ASN A 215 1.15 18.24 13.64
N LEU A 216 2.05 18.08 12.66
CA LEU A 216 3.09 17.06 12.70
C LEU A 216 3.99 17.21 13.95
N PHE A 217 4.46 18.42 14.26
CA PHE A 217 5.29 18.66 15.43
C PHE A 217 4.54 18.38 16.74
N ASN A 218 3.25 18.71 16.81
CA ASN A 218 2.41 18.37 17.97
C ASN A 218 2.28 16.85 18.14
N ASP A 219 2.08 16.11 17.05
CA ASP A 219 1.96 14.64 17.07
C ASP A 219 3.29 14.00 17.52
N ILE A 220 4.42 14.53 17.04
CA ILE A 220 5.75 14.09 17.47
C ILE A 220 5.93 14.34 18.96
N ASP A 221 5.67 15.56 19.44
CA ASP A 221 5.83 15.92 20.86
C ASP A 221 4.93 15.07 21.78
N MET A 222 3.67 14.87 21.38
CA MET A 222 2.76 13.99 22.11
C MET A 222 3.26 12.54 22.16
N THR A 223 3.76 12.02 21.04
CA THR A 223 4.28 10.65 20.95
C THR A 223 5.54 10.47 21.78
N MET A 224 6.47 11.43 21.73
CA MET A 224 7.67 11.44 22.56
C MET A 224 7.34 11.43 24.06
N ARG A 225 6.46 12.32 24.51
CA ARG A 225 6.06 12.41 25.93
C ARG A 225 5.32 11.17 26.40
N LYS A 226 4.38 10.67 25.60
CA LYS A 226 3.56 9.51 25.96
C LYS A 226 4.38 8.23 26.12
N ASN A 227 5.32 8.01 25.20
CA ASN A 227 6.08 6.77 25.11
C ASN A 227 7.49 6.90 25.75
N ASN A 228 7.87 8.10 26.21
CA ASN A 228 9.19 8.42 26.73
C ASN A 228 10.32 8.02 25.76
N ILE A 229 10.20 8.41 24.50
CA ILE A 229 11.12 8.07 23.41
C ILE A 229 11.78 9.32 22.82
N SER A 230 12.90 9.13 22.09
CA SER A 230 13.58 10.21 21.37
C SER A 230 12.79 10.67 20.15
N PHE A 231 13.19 11.83 19.60
CA PHE A 231 12.64 12.37 18.35
C PHE A 231 12.77 11.37 17.19
N ASP A 232 13.93 10.75 17.00
CA ASP A 232 14.16 9.79 15.93
C ASP A 232 13.23 8.57 16.05
N MET A 233 13.03 8.08 17.26
CA MET A 233 12.09 6.98 17.51
C MET A 233 10.63 7.38 17.28
N ALA A 234 10.26 8.63 17.57
CA ALA A 234 8.92 9.15 17.29
C ALA A 234 8.69 9.29 15.78
N MET A 235 9.71 9.69 15.00
CA MET A 235 9.65 9.76 13.54
C MET A 235 9.48 8.38 12.88
N ASP A 236 9.84 7.30 13.55
CA ASP A 236 9.61 5.93 13.10
C ASP A 236 8.17 5.44 13.34
N ASP A 237 7.33 6.21 14.08
CA ASP A 237 5.90 5.93 14.17
C ASP A 237 5.24 6.01 12.79
N MET A 238 4.41 5.02 12.48
CA MET A 238 3.82 4.88 11.15
C MET A 238 2.96 6.09 10.76
N ASN A 239 2.17 6.64 11.69
CA ASN A 239 1.28 7.78 11.40
C ASN A 239 2.09 9.06 11.20
N ILE A 240 3.12 9.28 12.01
CA ILE A 240 4.03 10.43 11.91
C ILE A 240 4.80 10.36 10.59
N SER A 241 5.37 9.21 10.27
CA SER A 241 6.09 8.97 9.00
C SER A 241 5.20 9.18 7.77
N GLN A 242 3.94 8.72 7.80
CA GLN A 242 2.98 8.95 6.72
C GLN A 242 2.57 10.42 6.60
N SER A 243 2.39 11.12 7.71
CA SER A 243 2.09 12.56 7.71
C SER A 243 3.25 13.35 7.13
N TYR A 244 4.48 13.01 7.49
CA TYR A 244 5.68 13.63 6.94
C TYR A 244 5.81 13.38 5.42
N ASP A 245 5.65 12.15 4.95
CA ASP A 245 5.65 11.81 3.51
C ASP A 245 4.58 12.61 2.75
N THR A 246 3.39 12.75 3.34
CA THR A 246 2.28 13.52 2.76
C THR A 246 2.65 15.00 2.60
N ILE A 247 3.29 15.61 3.59
CA ILE A 247 3.74 17.00 3.52
C ILE A 247 4.81 17.16 2.44
N GLN A 248 5.81 16.28 2.42
CA GLN A 248 6.86 16.28 1.41
C GLN A 248 6.30 16.10 -0.01
N ALA A 249 5.31 15.24 -0.18
CA ALA A 249 4.61 15.04 -1.44
C ALA A 249 3.90 16.33 -1.90
N LEU A 250 3.19 17.00 -1.00
CA LEU A 250 2.52 18.27 -1.28
C LEU A 250 3.51 19.38 -1.63
N GLU A 251 4.64 19.46 -0.92
CA GLU A 251 5.70 20.43 -1.22
C GLU A 251 6.27 20.21 -2.62
N ALA A 252 6.58 18.96 -2.99
CA ALA A 252 7.08 18.64 -4.32
C ALA A 252 6.12 19.05 -5.45
N ILE A 253 4.80 18.89 -5.21
CA ILE A 253 3.78 19.29 -6.19
C ILE A 253 3.60 20.82 -6.20
N SER A 254 3.77 21.50 -5.07
CA SER A 254 3.49 22.92 -4.93
C SER A 254 4.48 23.84 -5.65
N ASP A 255 5.58 23.30 -6.15
CA ASP A 255 6.56 24.09 -6.92
C ASP A 255 5.87 24.79 -8.09
N GLY A 256 6.01 26.14 -8.15
CA GLY A 256 5.35 26.99 -9.14
C GLY A 256 3.85 27.23 -8.91
N CYS A 257 3.29 26.88 -7.74
CA CYS A 257 1.93 27.21 -7.37
C CYS A 257 1.86 28.45 -6.47
N ASP A 258 1.02 29.42 -6.83
CA ASP A 258 0.81 30.67 -6.05
C ASP A 258 -0.36 30.58 -5.09
N SER A 259 -1.23 29.58 -5.22
CA SER A 259 -2.45 29.44 -4.46
C SER A 259 -2.82 27.98 -4.16
N VAL A 260 -3.69 27.78 -3.18
CA VAL A 260 -4.24 26.46 -2.83
C VAL A 260 -5.04 25.87 -4.00
N ASP A 261 -5.78 26.70 -4.73
CA ASP A 261 -6.55 26.23 -5.91
C ASP A 261 -5.63 25.73 -7.01
N CYS A 262 -4.53 26.45 -7.29
CA CYS A 262 -3.51 26.02 -8.23
C CYS A 262 -2.92 24.66 -7.84
N LEU A 263 -2.59 24.46 -6.56
CA LEU A 263 -2.07 23.19 -6.06
C LEU A 263 -3.10 22.06 -6.23
N ILE A 264 -4.37 22.31 -5.91
CA ILE A 264 -5.44 21.32 -6.08
C ILE A 264 -5.64 20.94 -7.55
N GLU A 265 -5.63 21.90 -8.46
CA GLU A 265 -5.74 21.63 -9.90
C GLU A 265 -4.55 20.83 -10.40
N LYS A 266 -3.34 21.17 -9.98
CA LYS A 266 -2.13 20.43 -10.32
C LYS A 266 -2.20 18.99 -9.82
N ILE A 267 -2.68 18.75 -8.59
CA ILE A 267 -2.90 17.39 -8.06
C ILE A 267 -3.93 16.65 -8.93
N LYS A 268 -5.06 17.26 -9.26
CA LYS A 268 -6.08 16.63 -10.12
C LYS A 268 -5.51 16.23 -11.48
N ALA A 269 -4.70 17.08 -12.08
CA ALA A 269 -4.07 16.82 -13.37
C ALA A 269 -3.08 15.65 -13.28
N LEU A 270 -2.24 15.60 -12.24
CA LEU A 270 -1.25 14.56 -12.00
C LEU A 270 -1.87 13.17 -11.83
N PHE A 271 -3.01 13.09 -11.15
CA PHE A 271 -3.69 11.84 -10.83
C PHE A 271 -4.93 11.59 -11.73
N SER A 272 -5.01 12.24 -12.89
CA SER A 272 -6.09 12.02 -13.85
C SER A 272 -5.98 10.66 -14.54
N ASP A 273 -7.14 10.08 -14.91
CA ASP A 273 -7.27 8.73 -15.52
C ASP A 273 -6.78 8.61 -16.96
N LYS A 274 -6.13 9.59 -17.51
CA LYS A 274 -5.58 9.44 -18.85
C LYS A 274 -4.50 8.37 -18.80
N LYS A 275 -4.75 7.22 -19.42
CA LYS A 275 -3.72 6.24 -19.76
C LYS A 275 -2.69 6.94 -20.63
N VAL A 276 -1.72 7.56 -19.99
CA VAL A 276 -0.58 8.16 -20.67
C VAL A 276 0.40 7.02 -20.88
N LYS A 277 0.80 6.79 -22.12
CA LYS A 277 2.01 6.01 -22.40
C LYS A 277 3.15 6.71 -21.68
N GLY A 278 4.07 5.97 -21.12
CA GLY A 278 5.19 6.53 -20.40
C GLY A 278 5.63 5.66 -19.21
N VAL A 279 6.45 6.25 -18.39
CA VAL A 279 6.98 5.61 -17.17
C VAL A 279 5.89 5.48 -16.11
N SER A 280 5.73 4.30 -15.55
CA SER A 280 4.80 4.04 -14.45
C SER A 280 5.50 4.25 -13.10
N LEU A 281 5.09 5.25 -12.32
CA LEU A 281 5.60 5.51 -10.97
C LEU A 281 4.63 4.95 -9.94
N SER A 282 5.08 4.06 -9.07
CA SER A 282 4.21 3.40 -8.10
C SER A 282 4.89 3.14 -6.77
N THR A 283 4.13 3.11 -5.69
CA THR A 283 4.66 2.53 -4.46
C THR A 283 4.74 1.01 -4.59
N ILE A 284 5.71 0.39 -3.89
CA ILE A 284 5.92 -1.06 -3.90
C ILE A 284 4.62 -1.80 -3.53
N HIS A 285 3.85 -1.27 -2.57
CA HIS A 285 2.57 -1.88 -2.18
C HIS A 285 1.54 -1.88 -3.31
N LYS A 286 1.42 -0.79 -4.06
CA LYS A 286 0.47 -0.68 -5.18
C LYS A 286 0.91 -1.43 -6.42
N ALA A 287 2.22 -1.64 -6.57
CA ALA A 287 2.79 -2.39 -7.68
C ALA A 287 2.65 -3.91 -7.50
N LYS A 288 2.22 -4.40 -6.33
CA LYS A 288 1.99 -5.84 -6.12
C LYS A 288 1.05 -6.37 -7.20
N GLY A 289 1.45 -7.45 -7.87
CA GLY A 289 0.71 -8.05 -8.98
C GLY A 289 0.94 -7.39 -10.34
N LEU A 290 1.63 -6.25 -10.42
CA LEU A 290 2.03 -5.63 -11.69
C LEU A 290 3.36 -6.19 -12.18
N GLU A 291 3.63 -5.96 -13.46
CA GLU A 291 4.88 -6.36 -14.12
C GLU A 291 5.28 -5.33 -15.18
N ALA A 292 6.59 -5.20 -15.39
CA ALA A 292 7.19 -4.41 -16.45
C ALA A 292 8.49 -5.07 -16.91
N GLU A 293 8.95 -4.75 -18.12
CA GLU A 293 10.19 -5.30 -18.65
C GLU A 293 11.40 -4.79 -17.85
N ASN A 294 11.41 -3.48 -17.55
CA ASN A 294 12.41 -2.88 -16.67
C ASN A 294 11.74 -2.32 -15.42
N VAL A 295 12.29 -2.65 -14.26
CA VAL A 295 11.81 -2.16 -12.96
C VAL A 295 12.96 -1.48 -12.24
N TYR A 296 12.75 -0.24 -11.85
CA TYR A 296 13.71 0.57 -11.10
C TYR A 296 13.24 0.73 -9.66
N ILE A 297 14.14 0.62 -8.71
CA ILE A 297 13.86 0.89 -7.29
C ILE A 297 14.48 2.24 -6.93
N CYS A 298 13.62 3.23 -6.72
CA CYS A 298 14.01 4.56 -6.29
C CYS A 298 14.22 4.58 -4.77
N CYS A 299 15.26 5.29 -4.32
CA CYS A 299 15.58 5.46 -2.90
C CYS A 299 15.64 4.13 -2.11
N PRO A 300 16.49 3.16 -2.50
CA PRO A 300 16.55 1.86 -1.83
C PRO A 300 16.94 1.96 -0.33
N SER A 301 17.52 3.08 0.11
CA SER A 301 17.81 3.36 1.52
C SER A 301 16.55 3.49 2.40
N LEU A 302 15.37 3.67 1.79
CA LEU A 302 14.08 3.65 2.48
C LEU A 302 13.54 2.22 2.69
N LEU A 303 14.27 1.21 2.25
CA LEU A 303 13.96 -0.20 2.41
C LEU A 303 15.03 -0.89 3.29
N PRO A 304 14.61 -1.69 4.24
CA PRO A 304 13.23 -1.89 4.72
C PRO A 304 12.70 -0.66 5.47
N ALA A 305 11.40 -0.62 5.74
CA ALA A 305 10.85 0.39 6.62
C ALA A 305 11.50 0.27 8.00
N LYS A 306 11.88 1.38 8.64
CA LYS A 306 12.51 1.37 9.98
C LYS A 306 11.59 0.73 11.05
N SER A 307 10.27 0.82 10.86
CA SER A 307 9.26 0.17 11.70
C SER A 307 9.06 -1.32 11.42
N ALA A 308 9.76 -1.90 10.45
CA ALA A 308 9.64 -3.32 10.12
C ALA A 308 10.05 -4.20 11.32
N LYS A 309 9.13 -5.04 11.80
CA LYS A 309 9.33 -5.87 12.99
C LYS A 309 9.65 -7.32 12.68
N LYS A 310 9.46 -7.75 11.44
CA LYS A 310 9.64 -9.12 11.01
C LYS A 310 10.69 -9.23 9.92
N ALA A 311 11.43 -10.33 9.90
CA ALA A 311 12.54 -10.52 8.96
C ALA A 311 12.13 -10.43 7.48
N TRP A 312 10.89 -10.69 7.14
CA TRP A 312 10.37 -10.56 5.78
C TRP A 312 9.80 -9.15 5.47
N GLU A 313 9.70 -8.27 6.48
CA GLU A 313 9.47 -6.84 6.29
C GLU A 313 10.80 -6.10 6.08
N LEU A 314 11.91 -6.77 6.37
CA LEU A 314 13.29 -6.32 6.15
C LEU A 314 13.76 -6.66 4.73
#